data_8b883f9954234d533f9762034aeefe81
#
_entry.id   8b883f9954234d533f9762034aeefe81
#
_cell.length_a   1.000
_cell.length_b   1.000
_cell.length_c   1.000
_cell.angle_alpha   90.00
_cell.angle_beta   90.00
_cell.angle_gamma   90.00
#
_symmetry.space_group_name_H-M   'P 1'
#
loop_
_entity.id
_entity.type
_entity.pdbx_description
1 polymer ?
#
loop_
_entity_poly.entity_id
_entity_poly.type
_entity_poly.pdbx_seq_one_letter_code
_entity_poly.pdbx_strand_id
1 'polypeptide(L)'
;MKRFAWAVLGLGLLAAGARESQGQAQNSPSPVELKQNYPNPFNPATTLPFTLNGELFANGHRPKVSLRIYNVLAQLVAKPILQGTGDVLEDTELTCSNPSGCSFTCYWDGKVLNTGREAASGVYIYQLIVDGRRYTRKMIVMK
;
A
#
# COMPACT_ATOMS: atom_id res chain seq x y z
N MET A 1 -62.76 -18.16 -33.24
CA MET A 1 -62.23 -17.87 -33.11
C MET A 1 -61.30 -17.57 -32.56
N LYS A 2 -60.68 -17.44 -32.37
CA LYS A 2 -59.78 -17.21 -32.01
C LYS A 2 -58.78 -16.62 -31.91
N ARG A 3 -58.28 -16.21 -31.61
CA ARG A 3 -57.41 -15.65 -31.59
C ARG A 3 -56.43 -15.45 -31.07
N PHE A 4 -55.78 -15.29 -30.83
CA PHE A 4 -54.84 -15.07 -30.48
C PHE A 4 -53.92 -14.44 -30.21
N ALA A 5 -53.33 -14.15 -29.92
CA ALA A 5 -52.65 -13.54 -29.72
C ALA A 5 -51.58 -13.41 -29.42
N TRP A 6 -51.09 -13.18 -29.25
CA TRP A 6 -50.10 -13.14 -29.11
C TRP A 6 -49.21 -12.48 -28.66
N ALA A 7 -48.85 -12.25 -28.46
CA ALA A 7 -48.18 -11.71 -27.99
C ALA A 7 -46.96 -11.58 -27.89
N VAL A 8 -46.54 -11.43 -27.82
CA VAL A 8 -45.44 -11.28 -27.83
C VAL A 8 -44.54 -10.73 -27.24
N LEU A 9 -44.32 -10.54 -26.93
CA LEU A 9 -43.57 -10.06 -26.52
C LEU A 9 -42.56 -9.78 -26.16
N GLY A 10 -42.10 -9.65 -26.08
CA GLY A 10 -41.14 -9.31 -25.78
C GLY A 10 -40.22 -8.95 -25.43
N LEU A 11 -39.81 -8.85 -25.29
CA LEU A 11 -38.89 -8.61 -25.09
C LEU A 11 -38.03 -8.15 -24.52
N GLY A 12 -37.67 -7.99 -24.32
CA GLY A 12 -36.87 -7.57 -23.86
C GLY A 12 -35.91 -7.25 -23.55
N LEU A 13 -35.50 -7.15 -23.38
CA LEU A 13 -34.51 -6.91 -23.23
C LEU A 13 -33.72 -6.53 -22.55
N LEU A 14 -33.38 -6.49 -22.29
CA LEU A 14 -32.64 -6.26 -21.85
C LEU A 14 -31.62 -5.96 -21.51
N ALA A 15 -31.17 -5.84 -21.56
CA ALA A 15 -30.23 -5.65 -21.45
C ALA A 15 -29.56 -5.04 -20.79
N ALA A 16 -29.35 -4.83 -20.55
CA ALA A 16 -28.82 -4.31 -20.07
C ALA A 16 -27.98 -4.17 -19.40
N GLY A 17 -27.70 -4.07 -19.16
CA GLY A 17 -26.99 -3.95 -18.63
C GLY A 17 -26.03 -3.73 -18.16
N ALA A 18 -25.52 -3.76 -18.09
CA ALA A 18 -24.58 -3.80 -17.76
C ALA A 18 -23.81 -2.95 -17.34
N ARG A 19 -23.59 -2.64 -17.16
CA ARG A 19 -22.91 -1.93 -16.97
C ARG A 19 -22.16 -1.62 -16.22
N GLU A 20 -21.71 -1.52 -16.01
CA GLU A 20 -21.04 -1.26 -15.54
C GLU A 20 -20.56 -0.51 -14.96
N SER A 21 -20.31 -0.22 -14.56
CA SER A 21 -19.95 0.44 -13.96
C SER A 21 -18.89 0.82 -13.84
N GLN A 22 -18.38 0.76 -14.09
CA GLN A 22 -17.48 0.98 -14.08
C GLN A 22 -17.01 1.96 -13.72
N GLY A 23 -16.70 2.15 -13.66
CA GLY A 23 -16.12 3.03 -13.49
C GLY A 23 -16.19 4.02 -12.71
N GLN A 24 -16.57 4.09 -12.09
CA GLN A 24 -16.79 4.97 -11.49
C GLN A 24 -15.92 5.16 -10.63
N ALA A 25 -15.40 5.40 -10.88
CA ALA A 25 -14.41 5.75 -10.21
C ALA A 25 -14.66 6.11 -8.90
N GLN A 26 -14.33 5.51 -8.11
CA GLN A 26 -14.47 5.86 -6.96
C GLN A 26 -13.47 6.76 -6.68
N ASN A 27 -13.56 7.82 -6.43
CA ASN A 27 -12.59 8.79 -6.12
C ASN A 27 -12.32 8.86 -4.64
N SER A 28 -12.69 7.86 -3.95
CA SER A 28 -12.34 7.80 -2.54
C SER A 28 -10.85 7.61 -2.41
N PRO A 29 -10.15 8.43 -1.66
CA PRO A 29 -8.72 8.23 -1.46
C PRO A 29 -8.47 6.91 -0.76
N SER A 30 -7.35 6.29 -1.08
CA SER A 30 -6.95 5.07 -0.40
C SER A 30 -6.73 5.37 1.08
N PRO A 31 -7.13 4.45 1.97
CA PRO A 31 -6.86 4.66 3.39
C PRO A 31 -5.38 4.58 3.74
N VAL A 32 -4.56 4.06 2.82
CA VAL A 32 -3.12 3.97 3.01
C VAL A 32 -2.45 4.67 1.85
N GLU A 33 -1.49 5.54 2.16
CA GLU A 33 -0.69 6.16 1.13
C GLU A 33 0.77 5.88 1.39
N LEU A 34 1.40 5.09 0.54
CA LEU A 34 2.83 4.84 0.60
C LEU A 34 3.52 5.87 -0.28
N LYS A 35 4.32 6.72 0.33
CA LYS A 35 4.93 7.83 -0.39
C LYS A 35 6.30 7.45 -0.91
N GLN A 36 6.78 8.26 -1.84
CA GLN A 36 8.12 8.06 -2.39
C GLN A 36 9.16 8.30 -1.31
N ASN A 37 10.15 7.43 -1.24
CA ASN A 37 11.27 7.60 -0.31
C ASN A 37 12.07 8.85 -0.66
N TYR A 38 12.72 9.42 0.33
CA TYR A 38 13.58 10.56 0.07
C TYR A 38 14.82 10.46 0.95
N PRO A 39 15.97 10.76 0.39
CA PRO A 39 16.20 11.09 -1.01
C PRO A 39 16.01 9.87 -1.91
N ASN A 40 15.77 10.13 -3.19
CA ASN A 40 15.66 9.09 -4.20
C ASN A 40 16.17 9.67 -5.54
N PRO A 41 17.32 9.23 -6.05
CA PRO A 41 18.16 8.14 -5.54
C PRO A 41 18.78 8.48 -4.20
N PHE A 42 19.20 7.47 -3.48
CA PHE A 42 19.76 7.69 -2.15
C PHE A 42 21.11 6.99 -1.98
N ASN A 43 21.92 7.50 -1.04
CA ASN A 43 23.20 6.94 -0.67
C ASN A 43 23.67 7.63 0.60
N PRO A 44 23.86 6.91 1.67
CA PRO A 44 23.57 5.48 1.86
C PRO A 44 22.18 5.24 2.41
N ALA A 45 21.51 6.26 2.92
CA ALA A 45 20.29 6.07 3.69
C ALA A 45 19.11 6.80 3.08
N THR A 46 17.91 6.36 3.42
CA THR A 46 16.70 7.00 2.92
C THR A 46 15.57 6.90 3.95
N THR A 47 14.64 7.82 3.84
CA THR A 47 13.43 7.83 4.66
C THR A 47 12.25 7.37 3.81
N LEU A 48 11.41 6.53 4.40
CA LEU A 48 10.26 5.95 3.71
C LEU A 48 8.99 6.38 4.46
N PRO A 49 8.27 7.38 3.92
CA PRO A 49 7.10 7.89 4.61
C PRO A 49 5.82 7.21 4.13
N PHE A 50 4.85 7.11 5.01
CA PHE A 50 3.51 6.65 4.65
C PHE A 50 2.48 7.30 5.56
N THR A 51 1.25 7.37 5.11
CA THR A 51 0.15 7.88 5.92
C THR A 51 -0.95 6.85 6.01
N LEU A 52 -1.59 6.80 7.16
CA LEU A 52 -2.73 5.95 7.41
C LEU A 52 -3.91 6.82 7.76
N ASN A 53 -5.02 6.63 7.05
CA ASN A 53 -6.24 7.38 7.28
C ASN A 53 -6.84 7.00 8.63
N GLY A 54 -7.53 7.95 9.24
CA GLY A 54 -8.12 7.74 10.56
C GLY A 54 -9.11 6.59 10.62
N GLU A 55 -9.74 6.26 9.51
CA GLU A 55 -10.71 5.15 9.50
C GLU A 55 -10.06 3.81 9.82
N LEU A 56 -8.76 3.67 9.60
CA LEU A 56 -8.05 2.45 9.95
C LEU A 56 -7.92 2.25 11.45
N PHE A 57 -8.17 3.30 12.22
CA PHE A 57 -8.06 3.26 13.67
C PHE A 57 -9.45 3.32 14.34
N ALA A 58 -10.50 3.20 13.55
CA ALA A 58 -11.85 3.32 14.07
C ALA A 58 -12.15 2.22 15.09
N ASN A 59 -12.96 2.55 16.09
CA ASN A 59 -13.41 1.59 17.09
C ASN A 59 -12.26 0.92 17.85
N GLY A 60 -11.16 1.67 18.03
CA GLY A 60 -10.04 1.16 18.78
C GLY A 60 -9.17 0.17 18.00
N HIS A 61 -9.40 0.03 16.71
CA HIS A 61 -8.59 -0.86 15.90
C HIS A 61 -7.15 -0.37 15.82
N ARG A 62 -6.22 -1.30 15.88
CA ARG A 62 -4.79 -1.01 15.73
C ARG A 62 -4.28 -1.79 14.53
N PRO A 63 -4.10 -1.12 13.39
CA PRO A 63 -3.63 -1.83 12.21
C PRO A 63 -2.25 -2.43 12.42
N LYS A 64 -2.07 -3.66 11.93
CA LYS A 64 -0.78 -4.31 11.95
C LYS A 64 -0.03 -3.93 10.70
N VAL A 65 1.16 -3.43 10.87
CA VAL A 65 1.92 -2.84 9.77
C VAL A 65 3.31 -3.44 9.71
N SER A 66 3.74 -3.75 8.50
CA SER A 66 5.10 -4.20 8.21
C SER A 66 5.64 -3.44 7.03
N LEU A 67 6.93 -3.19 7.02
CA LEU A 67 7.60 -2.57 5.88
C LEU A 67 8.84 -3.37 5.56
N ARG A 68 8.96 -3.79 4.32
CA ARG A 68 10.06 -4.64 3.87
C ARG A 68 10.65 -4.11 2.59
N ILE A 69 11.93 -4.33 2.43
CA ILE A 69 12.66 -3.91 1.24
C ILE A 69 13.18 -5.16 0.55
N TYR A 70 12.93 -5.24 -0.75
CA TYR A 70 13.33 -6.38 -1.58
C TYR A 70 14.19 -5.91 -2.75
N ASN A 71 15.07 -6.78 -3.23
CA ASN A 71 15.77 -6.52 -4.48
C ASN A 71 14.89 -6.99 -5.65
N VAL A 72 15.39 -6.84 -6.88
CA VAL A 72 14.61 -7.20 -8.07
C VAL A 72 14.35 -8.71 -8.19
N LEU A 73 15.08 -9.52 -7.43
CA LEU A 73 14.85 -10.96 -7.40
C LEU A 73 13.87 -11.34 -6.29
N ALA A 74 13.21 -10.35 -5.68
CA ALA A 74 12.25 -10.55 -4.60
C ALA A 74 12.88 -11.16 -3.35
N GLN A 75 14.17 -10.96 -3.16
CA GLN A 75 14.83 -11.38 -1.93
C GLN A 75 14.75 -10.26 -0.90
N LEU A 76 14.49 -10.61 0.34
CA LEU A 76 14.39 -9.65 1.43
C LEU A 76 15.77 -9.04 1.70
N VAL A 77 15.85 -7.73 1.62
CA VAL A 77 17.10 -6.99 1.79
C VAL A 77 17.15 -6.33 3.15
N ALA A 78 16.04 -5.77 3.58
CA ALA A 78 16.05 -5.00 4.83
C ALA A 78 14.65 -4.87 5.41
N LYS A 79 14.62 -4.59 6.72
CA LYS A 79 13.40 -4.26 7.44
C LYS A 79 13.64 -2.89 8.07
N PRO A 80 13.10 -1.83 7.48
CA PRO A 80 13.32 -0.48 8.02
C PRO A 80 12.78 -0.32 9.43
N ILE A 81 13.32 0.66 10.13
CA ILE A 81 12.88 0.96 11.48
C ILE A 81 11.91 2.14 11.47
N LEU A 82 10.98 2.12 12.39
CA LEU A 82 10.04 3.23 12.58
C LEU A 82 10.76 4.33 13.34
N GLN A 83 10.78 5.53 12.76
CA GLN A 83 11.39 6.67 13.42
C GLN A 83 10.52 7.09 14.62
N GLY A 84 11.20 7.49 15.65
CA GLY A 84 10.54 7.85 16.90
C GLY A 84 10.67 6.77 17.94
N THR A 85 10.38 5.51 17.57
CA THR A 85 10.55 4.39 18.51
C THR A 85 11.82 3.61 18.25
N GLY A 86 12.28 3.58 16.99
CA GLY A 86 13.47 2.80 16.63
C GLY A 86 13.18 1.32 16.44
N ASP A 87 11.92 0.92 16.50
CA ASP A 87 11.56 -0.48 16.36
C ASP A 87 11.46 -0.88 14.90
N VAL A 88 11.81 -2.12 14.60
CA VAL A 88 11.58 -2.68 13.28
C VAL A 88 10.08 -2.73 13.05
N LEU A 89 9.63 -2.25 11.90
CA LEU A 89 8.22 -2.26 11.56
C LEU A 89 7.87 -3.63 10.97
N GLU A 90 7.51 -4.56 11.85
CA GLU A 90 7.17 -5.92 11.48
C GLU A 90 6.00 -6.37 12.32
N ASP A 91 4.85 -6.56 11.68
CA ASP A 91 3.58 -6.90 12.33
C ASP A 91 3.34 -6.01 13.55
N THR A 92 3.68 -4.75 13.42
CA THR A 92 3.60 -3.80 14.53
C THR A 92 2.23 -3.16 14.55
N GLU A 93 1.58 -3.18 15.70
CA GLU A 93 0.30 -2.48 15.85
C GLU A 93 0.56 -1.01 16.05
N LEU A 94 0.01 -0.18 15.19
CA LEU A 94 0.17 1.26 15.28
C LEU A 94 -1.05 1.91 15.90
N THR A 95 -0.84 3.04 16.52
CA THR A 95 -1.91 3.82 17.11
C THR A 95 -1.88 5.23 16.53
N CYS A 96 -3.03 5.87 16.53
CA CYS A 96 -3.16 7.23 16.05
C CYS A 96 -4.31 7.88 16.77
N SER A 97 -4.05 9.01 17.42
CA SER A 97 -5.09 9.72 18.16
C SER A 97 -5.76 10.80 17.32
N ASN A 98 -5.25 11.08 16.12
CA ASN A 98 -5.83 12.09 15.24
C ASN A 98 -6.94 11.45 14.40
N PRO A 99 -8.18 11.96 14.46
CA PRO A 99 -9.27 11.35 13.69
C PRO A 99 -9.06 11.39 12.19
N SER A 100 -8.24 12.32 11.69
CA SER A 100 -7.96 12.41 10.26
C SER A 100 -6.91 11.39 9.83
N GLY A 101 -6.17 10.84 10.76
CA GLY A 101 -5.09 9.92 10.44
C GLY A 101 -3.74 10.43 10.86
N CYS A 102 -2.74 9.62 10.65
CA CYS A 102 -1.37 9.93 11.06
C CYS A 102 -0.37 9.62 9.98
N SER A 103 0.72 10.39 9.99
CA SER A 103 1.85 10.16 9.11
C SER A 103 2.97 9.48 9.90
N PHE A 104 3.61 8.53 9.24
CA PHE A 104 4.70 7.77 9.85
C PHE A 104 5.89 7.82 8.91
N THR A 105 7.08 7.74 9.46
CA THR A 105 8.30 7.67 8.67
C THR A 105 9.14 6.51 9.16
N CYS A 106 9.68 5.77 8.20
CA CYS A 106 10.63 4.72 8.49
C CYS A 106 11.98 5.10 7.92
N TYR A 107 13.00 4.45 8.41
CA TYR A 107 14.37 4.77 8.04
C TYR A 107 15.10 3.49 7.65
N TRP A 108 15.84 3.55 6.56
CA TRP A 108 16.74 2.48 6.16
C TRP A 108 18.14 3.06 6.01
N ASP A 109 19.11 2.44 6.68
CA ASP A 109 20.49 2.90 6.64
C ASP A 109 21.22 2.44 5.38
N GLY A 110 20.54 1.71 4.51
CA GLY A 110 21.13 1.24 3.26
C GLY A 110 21.89 -0.06 3.39
N LYS A 111 21.84 -0.70 4.54
CA LYS A 111 22.61 -1.94 4.74
C LYS A 111 21.74 -3.15 4.56
N VAL A 112 22.37 -4.20 4.03
CA VAL A 112 21.70 -5.48 3.83
C VAL A 112 21.58 -6.19 5.16
N LEU A 113 20.39 -6.72 5.41
CA LEU A 113 20.03 -7.37 6.66
C LEU A 113 21.04 -8.45 7.04
N ASN A 114 21.50 -8.40 8.30
CA ASN A 114 22.40 -9.39 8.89
C ASN A 114 23.81 -9.44 8.27
N THR A 115 24.18 -8.49 7.45
CA THR A 115 25.54 -8.54 6.86
C THR A 115 26.38 -7.34 7.24
N GLY A 116 25.75 -6.21 7.58
CA GLY A 116 26.49 -4.98 7.81
C GLY A 116 27.02 -4.34 6.54
N ARG A 117 26.77 -4.93 5.37
CA ARG A 117 27.26 -4.41 4.11
C ARG A 117 26.22 -3.51 3.47
N GLU A 118 26.67 -2.47 2.79
CA GLU A 118 25.79 -1.57 2.07
C GLU A 118 25.16 -2.28 0.87
N ALA A 119 23.93 -1.92 0.58
CA ALA A 119 23.24 -2.45 -0.57
C ALA A 119 23.93 -1.96 -1.85
N ALA A 120 23.98 -2.82 -2.86
CA ALA A 120 24.54 -2.47 -4.15
C ALA A 120 23.66 -1.44 -4.86
N SER A 121 24.26 -0.64 -5.73
CA SER A 121 23.50 0.28 -6.57
C SER A 121 22.48 -0.50 -7.39
N GLY A 122 21.32 0.07 -7.56
CA GLY A 122 20.27 -0.59 -8.35
C GLY A 122 18.88 -0.23 -7.88
N VAL A 123 17.92 -0.95 -8.39
CA VAL A 123 16.51 -0.75 -8.09
C VAL A 123 16.08 -1.71 -6.98
N TYR A 124 15.37 -1.17 -6.02
CA TYR A 124 14.80 -1.93 -4.92
C TYR A 124 13.32 -1.64 -4.83
N ILE A 125 12.58 -2.54 -4.22
CA ILE A 125 11.15 -2.41 -4.06
C ILE A 125 10.87 -2.42 -2.57
N TYR A 126 10.15 -1.42 -2.09
CA TYR A 126 9.70 -1.47 -0.70
C TYR A 126 8.19 -1.73 -0.67
N GLN A 127 7.80 -2.55 0.29
CA GLN A 127 6.44 -3.02 0.39
C GLN A 127 5.91 -2.75 1.79
N LEU A 128 4.84 -2.00 1.86
CA LEU A 128 4.12 -1.74 3.10
C LEU A 128 2.94 -2.68 3.15
N ILE A 129 2.77 -3.37 4.27
CA ILE A 129 1.65 -4.28 4.48
C ILE A 129 0.85 -3.73 5.64
N VAL A 130 -0.43 -3.43 5.41
CA VAL A 130 -1.33 -2.91 6.44
C VAL A 130 -2.53 -3.83 6.52
N ASP A 131 -2.69 -4.52 7.64
CA ASP A 131 -3.77 -5.48 7.84
C ASP A 131 -3.90 -6.45 6.67
N GLY A 132 -2.74 -6.90 6.16
CA GLY A 132 -2.69 -7.87 5.07
C GLY A 132 -2.74 -7.28 3.68
N ARG A 133 -3.04 -6.00 3.53
CA ARG A 133 -3.03 -5.36 2.21
C ARG A 133 -1.64 -4.83 1.90
N ARG A 134 -1.25 -4.95 0.63
CA ARG A 134 0.12 -4.63 0.21
C ARG A 134 0.15 -3.40 -0.68
N TYR A 135 1.13 -2.56 -0.43
CA TYR A 135 1.37 -1.35 -1.19
C TYR A 135 2.86 -1.32 -1.51
N THR A 136 3.22 -1.09 -2.77
CA THR A 136 4.62 -1.17 -3.17
C THR A 136 5.06 0.06 -3.92
N ARG A 137 6.35 0.37 -3.82
CA ARG A 137 6.99 1.40 -4.60
C ARG A 137 8.42 1.01 -4.90
N LYS A 138 8.98 1.62 -5.93
CA LYS A 138 10.36 1.41 -6.30
C LYS A 138 11.22 2.54 -5.75
N MET A 139 12.48 2.23 -5.49
CA MET A 139 13.48 3.23 -5.13
C MET A 139 14.80 2.85 -5.73
N ILE A 140 15.72 3.81 -5.79
CA ILE A 140 17.00 3.63 -6.43
C ILE A 140 18.12 3.91 -5.44
N VAL A 141 19.02 2.96 -5.30
CA VAL A 141 20.26 3.14 -4.56
C VAL A 141 21.33 3.54 -5.59
N MET A 142 22.03 4.62 -5.33
CA MET A 142 23.05 5.07 -6.24
C MET A 142 24.27 5.44 -5.44
N LYS A 143 25.33 4.66 -5.59
CA LYS A 143 26.58 4.91 -4.90
C LYS A 143 27.53 5.73 -5.73
#